data_681b9df654d0cda8dbbedf0ab71e1e00
#
_entry.id   681b9df654d0cda8dbbedf0ab71e1e00
#
_cell.length_a   1.000
_cell.length_b   1.000
_cell.length_c   1.000
_cell.angle_alpha   90.00
_cell.angle_beta   90.00
_cell.angle_gamma   90.00
#
_symmetry.space_group_name_H-M   'P 1'
#
loop_
_entity.id
_entity.type
_entity.pdbx_description
1 polymer ?
#
loop_
_entity_poly.entity_id
_entity_poly.type
_entity_poly.pdbx_seq_one_letter_code
_entity_poly.pdbx_strand_id
1 'polypeptide(L)'
;MLRIVIVDDEVLIREGLARMISKESSEFAVIRTYPDGKQLLDELPSLQFDVLITDIRMPQIGGLELIRLLKSSHPHIRSLLMSGFVEFDYAREAIRSSAVDYLLKPINKEQLFEILHNLDKERTLLREKEARHRTGILLSILRIEEPSALLLSSLSLPGAYFSVFVLKGDSPVAVCACADLLRQERSDCFDVLELRQGLEAWVWYSEQPLTPDQLLEIRESMQAAGAGHRLHVGISRSYADSAKLGAAYLEARQGCDRGIYQSRPLHYVTIEELILPDQAGSELLAAYREPLVHDLQILNVEGVLSWIHKLFSELAPRTVYPEEILRICREIGELARHEVPEFSGAYRKGITASLEEQLEKCMAFAEMEEQFVSSFASALNSIRTHRLEMSGTAVETIKRWISANYNQHADLNTLAGMVYLTPSYLSKLFRQETGLTLTDYMIEIRIRKAKLLLKNAPDLKIHEIGSEVGYPDPAYFNKLFKKVVGVTPNEYKRISSV
;
A
#
# COMPACT_ATOMS: atom_id res chain seq x y z
N MET A 1 22.28 -24.98 12.82
CA MET A 1 23.13 -25.99 13.50
C MET A 1 22.62 -27.38 13.15
N LEU A 2 23.48 -28.26 12.65
CA LEU A 2 23.13 -29.64 12.28
C LEU A 2 23.19 -30.54 13.53
N ARG A 3 22.10 -31.21 13.91
CA ARG A 3 22.01 -32.04 15.11
C ARG A 3 22.38 -33.49 14.77
N ILE A 4 23.37 -33.99 15.43
CA ILE A 4 23.99 -35.30 15.13
C ILE A 4 23.80 -36.28 16.30
N VAL A 5 23.45 -37.50 15.99
CA VAL A 5 23.45 -38.64 16.92
C VAL A 5 24.51 -39.62 16.47
N ILE A 6 25.28 -40.13 17.40
CA ILE A 6 26.33 -41.15 17.15
C ILE A 6 25.95 -42.44 17.85
N VAL A 7 26.02 -43.57 17.12
CA VAL A 7 25.76 -44.92 17.66
C VAL A 7 26.94 -45.81 17.33
N ASP A 8 27.65 -46.27 18.35
CA ASP A 8 28.82 -47.13 18.21
C ASP A 8 29.03 -47.88 19.55
N ASP A 9 29.27 -49.16 19.56
CA ASP A 9 29.45 -49.94 20.78
C ASP A 9 30.82 -49.67 21.47
N GLU A 10 31.79 -49.17 20.69
CA GLU A 10 33.09 -48.79 21.21
C GLU A 10 33.08 -47.39 21.82
N VAL A 11 33.17 -47.30 23.17
CA VAL A 11 33.12 -46.01 23.91
C VAL A 11 34.15 -44.99 23.41
N LEU A 12 35.38 -45.46 23.15
CA LEU A 12 36.49 -44.60 22.73
C LEU A 12 36.24 -43.98 21.36
N ILE A 13 35.67 -44.71 20.41
CA ILE A 13 35.33 -44.21 19.07
C ILE A 13 34.18 -43.25 19.19
N ARG A 14 33.13 -43.60 19.89
CA ARG A 14 31.93 -42.77 20.09
C ARG A 14 32.26 -41.43 20.73
N GLU A 15 33.00 -41.42 21.85
CA GLU A 15 33.40 -40.19 22.52
C GLU A 15 34.45 -39.38 21.73
N GLY A 16 35.41 -40.08 21.09
CA GLY A 16 36.42 -39.44 20.25
C GLY A 16 35.81 -38.69 19.09
N LEU A 17 34.83 -39.31 18.41
CA LEU A 17 34.10 -38.70 17.32
C LEU A 17 33.24 -37.52 17.79
N ALA A 18 32.53 -37.66 18.91
CA ALA A 18 31.74 -36.58 19.49
C ALA A 18 32.60 -35.36 19.84
N ARG A 19 33.77 -35.61 20.46
CA ARG A 19 34.73 -34.52 20.76
C ARG A 19 35.33 -33.89 19.52
N MET A 20 35.62 -34.68 18.48
CA MET A 20 36.14 -34.20 17.19
C MET A 20 35.14 -33.24 16.53
N ILE A 21 33.88 -33.62 16.44
CA ILE A 21 32.83 -32.84 15.82
C ILE A 21 32.58 -31.53 16.60
N SER A 22 32.41 -31.64 17.93
CA SER A 22 32.12 -30.49 18.80
C SER A 22 33.27 -29.48 18.90
N LYS A 23 34.53 -29.89 18.66
CA LYS A 23 35.70 -29.03 18.73
C LYS A 23 35.94 -28.25 17.42
N GLU A 24 35.55 -28.79 16.28
CA GLU A 24 35.91 -28.26 14.98
C GLU A 24 34.97 -27.13 14.52
N SER A 25 33.69 -27.23 14.80
CA SER A 25 32.71 -26.24 14.32
C SER A 25 31.52 -26.09 15.26
N SER A 26 31.11 -24.88 15.49
CA SER A 26 29.86 -24.56 16.19
C SER A 26 28.61 -24.82 15.33
N GLU A 27 28.75 -25.13 14.03
CA GLU A 27 27.66 -25.43 13.11
C GLU A 27 27.08 -26.82 13.33
N PHE A 28 27.88 -27.75 13.96
CA PHE A 28 27.51 -29.14 14.22
C PHE A 28 27.38 -29.41 15.72
N ALA A 29 26.29 -30.04 16.12
CA ALA A 29 26.05 -30.42 17.52
C ALA A 29 25.80 -31.92 17.65
N VAL A 30 26.66 -32.62 18.37
CA VAL A 30 26.38 -33.98 18.81
C VAL A 30 25.46 -33.88 20.03
N ILE A 31 24.16 -34.18 19.81
CA ILE A 31 23.15 -34.04 20.85
C ILE A 31 23.07 -35.25 21.79
N ARG A 32 23.35 -36.44 21.27
CA ARG A 32 23.35 -37.70 22.03
C ARG A 32 24.29 -38.71 21.41
N THR A 33 24.72 -39.65 22.23
CA THR A 33 25.49 -40.83 21.79
C THR A 33 24.92 -42.10 22.44
N TYR A 34 24.87 -43.21 21.69
CA TYR A 34 24.30 -44.45 22.14
C TYR A 34 25.26 -45.64 21.87
N PRO A 35 25.28 -46.67 22.71
CA PRO A 35 26.12 -47.84 22.51
C PRO A 35 25.53 -48.86 21.52
N ASP A 36 24.23 -48.78 21.22
CA ASP A 36 23.53 -49.65 20.28
C ASP A 36 22.27 -49.02 19.71
N GLY A 37 21.76 -49.62 18.61
CA GLY A 37 20.59 -49.08 17.89
C GLY A 37 19.28 -49.18 18.68
N LYS A 38 19.15 -50.11 19.64
CA LYS A 38 17.92 -50.29 20.40
C LYS A 38 17.70 -49.12 21.37
N GLN A 39 18.75 -48.71 22.09
CA GLN A 39 18.65 -47.55 22.99
C GLN A 39 18.28 -46.27 22.26
N LEU A 40 18.80 -46.07 21.06
CA LEU A 40 18.35 -44.93 20.22
C LEU A 40 16.86 -45.03 19.86
N LEU A 41 16.39 -46.22 19.45
CA LEU A 41 14.98 -46.41 19.08
C LEU A 41 14.03 -46.23 20.27
N ASP A 42 14.43 -46.61 21.46
CA ASP A 42 13.64 -46.43 22.69
C ASP A 42 13.47 -44.94 23.07
N GLU A 43 14.46 -44.10 22.79
CA GLU A 43 14.41 -42.65 23.04
C GLU A 43 13.92 -41.82 21.81
N LEU A 44 13.79 -42.45 20.66
CA LEU A 44 13.44 -41.75 19.38
C LEU A 44 12.22 -40.87 19.43
N PRO A 45 11.08 -41.19 20.12
CA PRO A 45 9.91 -40.36 20.17
C PRO A 45 10.13 -38.96 20.81
N SER A 46 11.17 -38.88 21.69
CA SER A 46 11.52 -37.62 22.39
C SER A 46 12.73 -36.90 21.78
N LEU A 47 13.35 -37.47 20.74
CA LEU A 47 14.64 -37.05 20.22
C LEU A 47 14.49 -36.44 18.81
N GLN A 48 14.95 -35.24 18.62
CA GLN A 48 14.99 -34.62 17.30
C GLN A 48 16.42 -34.41 16.82
N PHE A 49 16.78 -35.04 15.70
CA PHE A 49 18.11 -34.90 15.09
C PHE A 49 18.04 -35.02 13.56
N ASP A 50 19.11 -34.57 12.91
CA ASP A 50 19.16 -34.45 11.46
C ASP A 50 20.05 -35.53 10.81
N VAL A 51 21.10 -35.95 11.53
CA VAL A 51 22.10 -36.93 11.03
C VAL A 51 22.37 -38.03 12.06
N LEU A 52 22.30 -39.25 11.59
CA LEU A 52 22.77 -40.43 12.30
C LEU A 52 24.16 -40.82 11.78
N ILE A 53 25.12 -41.02 12.69
CA ILE A 53 26.40 -41.66 12.39
C ILE A 53 26.41 -42.97 13.16
N THR A 54 26.47 -44.13 12.47
CA THR A 54 26.33 -45.42 13.13
C THR A 54 27.39 -46.42 12.65
N ASP A 55 27.89 -47.22 13.58
CA ASP A 55 28.70 -48.40 13.21
C ASP A 55 27.83 -49.49 12.56
N ILE A 56 28.42 -50.36 11.72
CA ILE A 56 27.72 -51.47 11.08
C ILE A 56 27.35 -52.53 12.10
N ARG A 57 28.31 -52.95 12.89
CA ARG A 57 28.19 -54.09 13.77
C ARG A 57 28.09 -53.64 15.22
N MET A 58 26.92 -53.74 15.76
CA MET A 58 26.64 -53.44 17.17
C MET A 58 25.76 -54.50 17.79
N PRO A 59 25.79 -54.67 19.14
CA PRO A 59 24.87 -55.54 19.85
C PRO A 59 23.40 -55.14 19.60
N GLN A 60 22.49 -56.12 19.74
CA GLN A 60 21.05 -55.98 19.60
C GLN A 60 20.61 -55.54 18.20
N ILE A 61 20.70 -54.28 17.86
CA ILE A 61 20.32 -53.73 16.54
C ILE A 61 21.55 -53.11 15.88
N GLY A 62 21.99 -53.71 14.78
CA GLY A 62 23.12 -53.23 13.99
C GLY A 62 22.75 -51.99 13.15
N GLY A 63 23.79 -51.26 12.70
CA GLY A 63 23.59 -49.99 11.98
C GLY A 63 22.76 -50.09 10.70
N LEU A 64 22.93 -51.14 9.91
CA LEU A 64 22.14 -51.35 8.70
C LEU A 64 20.64 -51.55 8.97
N GLU A 65 20.33 -52.31 10.01
CA GLU A 65 18.95 -52.53 10.45
C GLU A 65 18.34 -51.21 11.01
N LEU A 66 19.12 -50.49 11.83
CA LEU A 66 18.76 -49.21 12.39
C LEU A 66 18.42 -48.21 11.29
N ILE A 67 19.24 -48.09 10.25
CA ILE A 67 19.00 -47.22 9.09
C ILE A 67 17.70 -47.60 8.38
N ARG A 68 17.42 -48.90 8.18
CA ARG A 68 16.17 -49.34 7.54
C ARG A 68 14.94 -48.94 8.35
N LEU A 69 14.99 -49.12 9.68
CA LEU A 69 13.90 -48.73 10.58
C LEU A 69 13.65 -47.21 10.57
N LEU A 70 14.70 -46.41 10.66
CA LEU A 70 14.61 -44.98 10.64
C LEU A 70 14.09 -44.44 9.29
N LYS A 71 14.50 -45.05 8.17
CA LYS A 71 14.03 -44.64 6.85
C LYS A 71 12.52 -44.76 6.70
N SER A 72 11.90 -45.80 7.26
CA SER A 72 10.44 -46.00 7.17
C SER A 72 9.65 -45.08 8.07
N SER A 73 10.19 -44.67 9.23
CA SER A 73 9.50 -43.84 10.22
C SER A 73 9.93 -42.37 10.21
N HIS A 74 11.19 -42.09 9.87
CA HIS A 74 11.80 -40.75 9.91
C HIS A 74 12.67 -40.53 8.66
N PRO A 75 12.08 -40.41 7.46
CA PRO A 75 12.80 -40.35 6.18
C PRO A 75 13.67 -39.08 6.01
N HIS A 76 13.48 -38.09 6.85
CA HIS A 76 14.28 -36.87 6.87
C HIS A 76 15.64 -37.02 7.50
N ILE A 77 15.85 -38.07 8.33
CA ILE A 77 17.14 -38.34 9.00
C ILE A 77 18.12 -38.90 7.96
N ARG A 78 19.25 -38.23 7.83
CA ARG A 78 20.35 -38.66 6.97
C ARG A 78 21.28 -39.59 7.75
N SER A 79 21.69 -40.70 7.15
CA SER A 79 22.48 -41.72 7.86
C SER A 79 23.86 -41.89 7.23
N LEU A 80 24.91 -41.86 8.06
CA LEU A 80 26.29 -42.16 7.71
C LEU A 80 26.69 -43.50 8.39
N LEU A 81 27.21 -44.39 7.60
CA LEU A 81 27.62 -45.71 8.10
C LEU A 81 29.13 -45.73 8.30
N MET A 82 29.60 -46.26 9.44
CA MET A 82 31.02 -46.45 9.76
C MET A 82 31.39 -47.95 9.74
N SER A 83 32.58 -48.27 9.25
CA SER A 83 33.09 -49.66 9.28
C SER A 83 34.60 -49.74 9.43
N GLY A 84 35.06 -50.76 10.13
CA GLY A 84 36.50 -51.08 10.24
C GLY A 84 37.10 -51.89 9.09
N PHE A 85 36.29 -52.34 8.14
CA PHE A 85 36.73 -53.22 7.03
C PHE A 85 36.23 -52.68 5.69
N VAL A 86 37.11 -52.78 4.67
CA VAL A 86 36.77 -52.48 3.28
C VAL A 86 36.07 -53.71 2.69
N GLU A 87 34.83 -53.96 3.08
CA GLU A 87 34.03 -55.02 2.48
C GLU A 87 33.03 -54.40 1.48
N PHE A 88 33.19 -54.73 0.21
CA PHE A 88 32.36 -54.24 -0.88
C PHE A 88 30.86 -54.54 -0.68
N ASP A 89 30.55 -55.65 -0.02
CA ASP A 89 29.17 -56.04 0.25
C ASP A 89 28.46 -55.11 1.25
N TYR A 90 29.15 -54.57 2.26
CA TYR A 90 28.56 -53.60 3.21
C TYR A 90 28.35 -52.23 2.56
N ALA A 91 29.28 -51.79 1.73
CA ALA A 91 29.07 -50.54 0.97
C ALA A 91 27.87 -50.67 0.01
N ARG A 92 27.71 -51.81 -0.64
CA ARG A 92 26.57 -52.14 -1.50
C ARG A 92 25.25 -52.19 -0.72
N GLU A 93 25.26 -52.75 0.48
CA GLU A 93 24.10 -52.82 1.37
C GLU A 93 23.76 -51.48 1.98
N ALA A 94 24.74 -50.64 2.31
CA ALA A 94 24.56 -49.27 2.75
C ALA A 94 23.83 -48.45 1.69
N ILE A 95 24.25 -48.51 0.43
CA ILE A 95 23.58 -47.87 -0.70
C ILE A 95 22.14 -48.37 -0.85
N ARG A 96 21.89 -49.67 -0.75
CA ARG A 96 20.52 -50.24 -0.79
C ARG A 96 19.66 -49.80 0.38
N SER A 97 20.23 -49.60 1.57
CA SER A 97 19.57 -49.12 2.76
C SER A 97 19.41 -47.62 2.79
N SER A 98 19.89 -46.92 1.74
CA SER A 98 19.84 -45.45 1.58
C SER A 98 20.63 -44.68 2.64
N ALA A 99 21.76 -45.25 3.11
CA ALA A 99 22.78 -44.42 3.75
C ALA A 99 23.27 -43.35 2.76
N VAL A 100 23.57 -42.17 3.28
CA VAL A 100 24.08 -41.07 2.45
C VAL A 100 25.50 -41.33 2.01
N ASP A 101 26.31 -41.87 2.94
CA ASP A 101 27.71 -42.17 2.66
C ASP A 101 28.23 -43.28 3.61
N TYR A 102 29.47 -43.71 3.35
CA TYR A 102 30.17 -44.75 4.04
C TYR A 102 31.57 -44.29 4.44
N LEU A 103 31.89 -44.38 5.73
CA LEU A 103 33.17 -43.98 6.32
C LEU A 103 33.98 -45.18 6.80
N LEU A 104 35.25 -45.22 6.42
CA LEU A 104 36.19 -46.23 6.91
C LEU A 104 36.84 -45.79 8.22
N LYS A 105 36.91 -46.72 9.20
CA LYS A 105 37.71 -46.55 10.42
C LYS A 105 39.20 -46.89 10.11
N PRO A 106 40.18 -46.06 10.50
CA PRO A 106 40.02 -44.83 11.29
C PRO A 106 39.43 -43.69 10.47
N ILE A 107 38.47 -42.97 11.07
CA ILE A 107 37.68 -41.96 10.37
C ILE A 107 38.63 -40.84 9.92
N ASN A 108 38.61 -40.54 8.62
CA ASN A 108 39.26 -39.39 8.05
C ASN A 108 38.45 -38.15 8.41
N LYS A 109 39.08 -37.24 9.16
CA LYS A 109 38.46 -36.01 9.60
C LYS A 109 37.95 -35.15 8.44
N GLU A 110 38.76 -34.97 7.42
CA GLU A 110 38.45 -34.12 6.25
C GLU A 110 37.22 -34.63 5.49
N GLN A 111 37.20 -35.97 5.24
CA GLN A 111 36.07 -36.63 4.58
C GLN A 111 34.78 -36.52 5.41
N LEU A 112 34.82 -36.69 6.72
CA LEU A 112 33.67 -36.57 7.60
C LEU A 112 33.08 -35.14 7.52
N PHE A 113 33.91 -34.12 7.65
CA PHE A 113 33.47 -32.76 7.65
C PHE A 113 32.98 -32.33 6.28
N GLU A 114 33.57 -32.80 5.18
CA GLU A 114 33.04 -32.59 3.83
C GLU A 114 31.62 -33.11 3.68
N ILE A 115 31.36 -34.33 4.16
CA ILE A 115 30.03 -34.93 4.13
C ILE A 115 29.04 -34.11 4.99
N LEU A 116 29.43 -33.76 6.22
CA LEU A 116 28.57 -32.96 7.12
C LEU A 116 28.21 -31.58 6.54
N HIS A 117 29.17 -30.87 5.94
CA HIS A 117 28.92 -29.60 5.27
C HIS A 117 27.99 -29.78 4.06
N ASN A 118 28.16 -30.83 3.26
CA ASN A 118 27.28 -31.10 2.13
C ASN A 118 25.84 -31.39 2.61
N LEU A 119 25.67 -32.15 3.68
CA LEU A 119 24.37 -32.45 4.30
C LEU A 119 23.71 -31.19 4.85
N ASP A 120 24.48 -30.33 5.53
CA ASP A 120 23.94 -29.06 6.03
C ASP A 120 23.51 -28.12 4.90
N LYS A 121 24.31 -28.05 3.83
CA LYS A 121 23.97 -27.30 2.64
C LYS A 121 22.71 -27.84 1.94
N GLU A 122 22.59 -29.16 1.79
CA GLU A 122 21.38 -29.78 1.22
C GLU A 122 20.14 -29.48 2.06
N ARG A 123 20.25 -29.60 3.39
CA ARG A 123 19.17 -29.27 4.33
C ARG A 123 18.74 -27.80 4.23
N THR A 124 19.71 -26.90 4.20
CA THR A 124 19.46 -25.47 4.07
C THR A 124 18.74 -25.15 2.76
N LEU A 125 19.20 -25.72 1.64
CA LEU A 125 18.54 -25.53 0.34
C LEU A 125 17.10 -26.08 0.30
N LEU A 126 16.86 -27.23 0.92
CA LEU A 126 15.50 -27.79 1.03
C LEU A 126 14.59 -26.89 1.86
N ARG A 127 15.05 -26.45 3.03
CA ARG A 127 14.30 -25.53 3.89
C ARG A 127 13.98 -24.20 3.20
N GLU A 128 14.96 -23.63 2.48
CA GLU A 128 14.73 -22.43 1.70
C GLU A 128 13.72 -22.63 0.56
N LYS A 129 13.74 -23.79 -0.08
CA LYS A 129 12.77 -24.13 -1.13
C LYS A 129 11.37 -24.28 -0.56
N GLU A 130 11.22 -24.96 0.57
CA GLU A 130 9.96 -25.12 1.27
C GLU A 130 9.43 -23.77 1.77
N ALA A 131 10.29 -22.95 2.36
CA ALA A 131 9.93 -21.60 2.82
C ALA A 131 9.48 -20.72 1.65
N ARG A 132 10.21 -20.72 0.53
CA ARG A 132 9.80 -19.98 -0.70
C ARG A 132 8.47 -20.47 -1.24
N HIS A 133 8.24 -21.77 -1.27
CA HIS A 133 6.96 -22.34 -1.71
C HIS A 133 5.82 -21.89 -0.78
N ARG A 134 6.02 -22.03 0.54
CA ARG A 134 5.06 -21.58 1.56
C ARG A 134 4.77 -20.08 1.46
N THR A 135 5.80 -19.24 1.32
CA THR A 135 5.65 -17.79 1.11
C THR A 135 4.78 -17.46 -0.11
N GLY A 136 4.95 -18.18 -1.23
CA GLY A 136 4.11 -18.01 -2.42
C GLY A 136 2.64 -18.33 -2.15
N ILE A 137 2.35 -19.41 -1.43
CA ILE A 137 0.98 -19.78 -1.04
C ILE A 137 0.39 -18.74 -0.10
N LEU A 138 1.13 -18.31 0.93
CA LEU A 138 0.71 -17.31 1.90
C LEU A 138 0.35 -15.98 1.21
N LEU A 139 1.21 -15.46 0.32
CA LEU A 139 0.92 -14.26 -0.47
C LEU A 139 -0.35 -14.41 -1.32
N SER A 140 -0.58 -15.60 -1.87
CA SER A 140 -1.80 -15.87 -2.63
C SER A 140 -3.04 -15.85 -1.75
N ILE A 141 -2.97 -16.42 -0.54
CA ILE A 141 -4.07 -16.42 0.44
C ILE A 141 -4.42 -15.00 0.89
N LEU A 142 -3.40 -14.16 1.16
CA LEU A 142 -3.62 -12.79 1.64
C LEU A 142 -4.22 -11.86 0.57
N ARG A 143 -4.13 -12.23 -0.72
CA ARG A 143 -4.68 -11.44 -1.84
C ARG A 143 -6.10 -11.84 -2.24
N ILE A 144 -6.61 -12.95 -1.75
CA ILE A 144 -7.91 -13.52 -2.12
C ILE A 144 -8.84 -13.43 -0.90
N GLU A 145 -10.00 -12.83 -1.07
CA GLU A 145 -10.99 -12.70 0.03
C GLU A 145 -11.44 -14.07 0.56
N GLU A 146 -11.66 -15.03 -0.34
CA GLU A 146 -12.04 -16.40 0.02
C GLU A 146 -11.10 -17.42 -0.64
N PRO A 147 -10.00 -17.82 0.06
CA PRO A 147 -9.09 -18.81 -0.47
C PRO A 147 -9.75 -20.19 -0.57
N SER A 148 -9.49 -20.89 -1.68
CA SER A 148 -10.06 -22.21 -1.90
C SER A 148 -9.54 -23.25 -0.88
N ALA A 149 -10.37 -24.25 -0.54
CA ALA A 149 -9.97 -25.32 0.36
C ALA A 149 -8.72 -26.07 -0.15
N LEU A 150 -8.54 -26.19 -1.47
CA LEU A 150 -7.36 -26.78 -2.10
C LEU A 150 -6.08 -25.97 -1.81
N LEU A 151 -6.16 -24.64 -1.84
CA LEU A 151 -5.02 -23.78 -1.53
C LEU A 151 -4.65 -23.88 -0.05
N LEU A 152 -5.64 -23.90 0.83
CA LEU A 152 -5.43 -24.05 2.28
C LEU A 152 -4.85 -25.44 2.62
N SER A 153 -5.32 -26.52 1.98
CA SER A 153 -4.81 -27.87 2.22
C SER A 153 -3.38 -28.09 1.71
N SER A 154 -2.90 -27.27 0.77
CA SER A 154 -1.52 -27.30 0.29
C SER A 154 -0.54 -26.57 1.22
N LEU A 155 -1.05 -25.84 2.22
CA LEU A 155 -0.25 -25.05 3.15
C LEU A 155 0.10 -25.92 4.38
N SER A 156 1.40 -26.13 4.59
CA SER A 156 1.93 -26.73 5.82
C SER A 156 2.61 -25.65 6.65
N LEU A 157 2.09 -25.39 7.84
CA LEU A 157 2.66 -24.42 8.77
C LEU A 157 3.63 -25.12 9.73
N PRO A 158 4.78 -24.49 10.08
CA PRO A 158 5.80 -25.10 10.94
C PRO A 158 5.42 -25.25 12.41
N GLY A 159 4.36 -24.61 12.88
CA GLY A 159 3.91 -24.64 14.29
C GLY A 159 2.43 -24.99 14.42
N ALA A 160 2.01 -25.34 15.63
CA ALA A 160 0.61 -25.61 15.95
C ALA A 160 -0.27 -24.34 15.94
N TYR A 161 0.34 -23.20 16.17
CA TYR A 161 -0.30 -21.87 16.14
C TYR A 161 0.46 -20.93 15.23
N PHE A 162 -0.24 -19.94 14.71
CA PHE A 162 0.38 -18.80 14.04
C PHE A 162 -0.26 -17.48 14.48
N SER A 163 0.53 -16.41 14.39
CA SER A 163 0.07 -15.02 14.50
C SER A 163 0.61 -14.21 13.33
N VAL A 164 -0.15 -13.25 12.85
CA VAL A 164 0.31 -12.36 11.77
C VAL A 164 0.75 -11.04 12.38
N PHE A 165 1.90 -10.56 11.96
CA PHE A 165 2.41 -9.24 12.24
C PHE A 165 2.41 -8.45 10.93
N VAL A 166 1.87 -7.24 10.93
CA VAL A 166 2.00 -6.31 9.80
C VAL A 166 2.88 -5.16 10.24
N LEU A 167 3.94 -4.92 9.47
CA LEU A 167 4.95 -3.91 9.76
C LEU A 167 4.98 -2.90 8.64
N LYS A 168 4.96 -1.61 9.00
CA LYS A 168 5.17 -0.47 8.10
C LYS A 168 6.27 0.40 8.66
N GLY A 169 7.31 0.66 7.87
CA GLY A 169 8.43 1.53 8.23
C GLY A 169 8.56 2.73 7.30
N ASP A 170 9.16 3.81 7.82
CA ASP A 170 9.53 4.99 7.03
C ASP A 170 10.67 4.69 6.04
N SER A 171 11.37 3.57 6.26
CA SER A 171 12.41 3.05 5.39
C SER A 171 12.30 1.53 5.27
N PRO A 172 12.49 0.95 4.07
CA PRO A 172 12.60 -0.50 3.92
C PRO A 172 13.70 -1.12 4.78
N VAL A 173 14.81 -0.38 4.97
CA VAL A 173 15.95 -0.82 5.79
C VAL A 173 15.54 -1.07 7.24
N ALA A 174 14.65 -0.24 7.80
CA ALA A 174 14.18 -0.39 9.18
C ALA A 174 13.41 -1.70 9.38
N VAL A 175 12.54 -2.06 8.42
CA VAL A 175 11.74 -3.29 8.48
C VAL A 175 12.63 -4.52 8.29
N CYS A 176 13.55 -4.48 7.31
CA CYS A 176 14.53 -5.56 7.09
C CYS A 176 15.43 -5.77 8.30
N ALA A 177 15.92 -4.70 8.95
CA ALA A 177 16.77 -4.81 10.15
C ALA A 177 16.05 -5.52 11.31
N CYS A 178 14.75 -5.27 11.49
CA CYS A 178 13.93 -5.99 12.47
C CYS A 178 13.84 -7.49 12.13
N ALA A 179 13.62 -7.83 10.85
CA ALA A 179 13.54 -9.22 10.41
C ALA A 179 14.89 -9.95 10.62
N ASP A 180 16.00 -9.31 10.29
CA ASP A 180 17.33 -9.89 10.40
C ASP A 180 17.74 -10.13 11.85
N LEU A 181 17.46 -9.18 12.75
CA LEU A 181 17.73 -9.33 14.17
C LEU A 181 16.92 -10.50 14.77
N LEU A 182 15.62 -10.54 14.50
CA LEU A 182 14.75 -11.60 15.01
C LEU A 182 15.10 -12.99 14.44
N ARG A 183 15.58 -13.06 13.19
CA ARG A 183 16.09 -14.33 12.61
C ARG A 183 17.36 -14.81 13.29
N GLN A 184 18.25 -13.90 13.73
CA GLN A 184 19.45 -14.27 14.48
C GLN A 184 19.11 -14.82 15.87
N GLU A 185 18.12 -14.23 16.53
CA GLU A 185 17.70 -14.63 17.88
C GLU A 185 16.82 -15.89 17.86
N ARG A 186 15.98 -16.06 16.84
CA ARG A 186 14.90 -17.05 16.75
C ARG A 186 14.81 -17.64 15.34
N SER A 187 15.85 -18.34 14.92
CA SER A 187 15.89 -18.94 13.57
C SER A 187 14.66 -19.81 13.30
N ASP A 188 14.05 -19.64 12.12
CA ASP A 188 12.93 -20.41 11.56
C ASP A 188 11.55 -20.23 12.21
N CYS A 189 11.33 -19.20 13.04
CA CYS A 189 10.03 -18.98 13.70
C CYS A 189 9.01 -18.23 12.86
N PHE A 190 9.37 -17.62 11.73
CA PHE A 190 8.45 -16.81 10.92
C PHE A 190 8.85 -16.72 9.45
N ASP A 191 7.84 -16.56 8.59
CA ASP A 191 7.99 -16.21 7.18
C ASP A 191 7.73 -14.71 6.99
N VAL A 192 8.55 -14.08 6.15
CA VAL A 192 8.40 -12.67 5.76
C VAL A 192 7.77 -12.58 4.37
N LEU A 193 6.70 -11.81 4.27
CA LEU A 193 5.94 -11.55 3.06
C LEU A 193 6.07 -10.06 2.72
N GLU A 194 6.86 -9.73 1.72
CA GLU A 194 6.92 -8.36 1.22
C GLU A 194 5.63 -8.05 0.43
N LEU A 195 4.82 -7.16 0.97
CA LEU A 195 3.58 -6.72 0.32
C LEU A 195 3.86 -5.57 -0.66
N ARG A 196 4.73 -4.65 -0.25
CA ARG A 196 5.30 -3.53 -1.01
C ARG A 196 6.51 -2.99 -0.25
N GLN A 197 7.26 -2.12 -0.89
CA GLN A 197 8.44 -1.49 -0.28
C GLN A 197 8.10 -0.77 1.05
N GLY A 198 8.70 -1.20 2.15
CA GLY A 198 8.46 -0.66 3.49
C GLY A 198 7.18 -1.17 4.18
N LEU A 199 6.47 -2.14 3.60
CA LEU A 199 5.32 -2.80 4.19
C LEU A 199 5.45 -4.32 4.05
N GLU A 200 5.53 -5.02 5.17
CA GLU A 200 5.66 -6.46 5.23
C GLU A 200 4.56 -7.08 6.11
N ALA A 201 4.19 -8.31 5.79
CA ALA A 201 3.45 -9.17 6.71
C ALA A 201 4.34 -10.33 7.11
N TRP A 202 4.45 -10.61 8.39
CA TRP A 202 5.19 -11.73 8.92
C TRP A 202 4.21 -12.74 9.49
N VAL A 203 4.35 -14.01 9.13
CA VAL A 203 3.58 -15.09 9.71
C VAL A 203 4.46 -15.78 10.73
N TRP A 204 4.18 -15.52 11.98
CA TRP A 204 4.91 -16.05 13.14
C TRP A 204 4.35 -17.40 13.56
N TYR A 205 5.19 -18.39 13.79
CA TYR A 205 4.81 -19.75 14.17
C TYR A 205 5.21 -20.07 15.61
N SER A 206 4.36 -20.80 16.32
CA SER A 206 4.59 -21.19 17.71
C SER A 206 3.88 -22.50 18.04
N GLU A 207 4.36 -23.21 19.07
CA GLU A 207 3.69 -24.40 19.58
C GLU A 207 2.53 -24.10 20.53
N GLN A 208 2.49 -22.88 21.06
CA GLN A 208 1.44 -22.36 21.93
C GLN A 208 1.10 -20.91 21.50
N PRO A 209 -0.09 -20.40 21.85
CA PRO A 209 -0.42 -18.98 21.62
C PRO A 209 0.65 -18.06 22.22
N LEU A 210 0.98 -16.98 21.51
CA LEU A 210 1.96 -16.00 21.99
C LEU A 210 1.50 -15.39 23.32
N THR A 211 2.39 -15.43 24.31
CA THR A 211 2.15 -14.83 25.62
C THR A 211 2.48 -13.34 25.64
N PRO A 212 1.93 -12.56 26.58
CA PRO A 212 2.28 -11.14 26.74
C PRO A 212 3.78 -10.92 26.94
N ASP A 213 4.47 -11.79 27.66
CA ASP A 213 5.92 -11.69 27.89
C ASP A 213 6.71 -11.87 26.59
N GLN A 214 6.35 -12.86 25.76
CA GLN A 214 6.97 -13.07 24.45
C GLN A 214 6.73 -11.89 23.51
N LEU A 215 5.53 -11.30 23.54
CA LEU A 215 5.20 -10.10 22.76
C LEU A 215 6.02 -8.90 23.23
N LEU A 216 6.30 -8.78 24.53
CA LEU A 216 7.15 -7.73 25.08
C LEU A 216 8.61 -7.89 24.61
N GLU A 217 9.17 -9.09 24.68
CA GLU A 217 10.53 -9.38 24.16
C GLU A 217 10.65 -9.03 22.67
N ILE A 218 9.68 -9.45 21.84
CA ILE A 218 9.66 -9.11 20.40
C ILE A 218 9.63 -7.62 20.19
N ARG A 219 8.83 -6.89 20.96
CA ARG A 219 8.74 -5.43 20.92
C ARG A 219 10.08 -4.77 21.25
N GLU A 220 10.77 -5.24 22.28
CA GLU A 220 12.08 -4.71 22.69
C GLU A 220 13.13 -4.93 21.59
N SER A 221 13.16 -6.13 20.98
CA SER A 221 14.04 -6.45 19.85
C SER A 221 13.72 -5.54 18.64
N MET A 222 12.45 -5.32 18.31
CA MET A 222 12.06 -4.43 17.22
C MET A 222 12.43 -2.97 17.51
N GLN A 223 12.29 -2.52 18.76
CA GLN A 223 12.67 -1.16 19.16
C GLN A 223 14.17 -0.95 19.06
N ALA A 224 14.98 -1.95 19.39
CA ALA A 224 16.43 -1.89 19.25
C ALA A 224 16.86 -1.87 17.78
N ALA A 225 16.28 -2.71 16.94
CA ALA A 225 16.60 -2.81 15.51
C ALA A 225 16.13 -1.57 14.72
N GLY A 226 14.97 -1.02 15.07
CA GLY A 226 14.36 0.14 14.43
C GLY A 226 14.83 1.49 14.99
N ALA A 227 15.91 1.54 15.79
CA ALA A 227 16.38 2.78 16.42
C ALA A 227 16.67 3.86 15.37
N GLY A 228 16.04 5.03 15.52
CA GLY A 228 16.17 6.16 14.59
C GLY A 228 15.16 6.19 13.44
N HIS A 229 14.30 5.18 13.33
CA HIS A 229 13.23 5.09 12.33
C HIS A 229 11.85 5.05 12.98
N ARG A 230 10.82 5.42 12.19
CA ARG A 230 9.44 5.19 12.58
C ARG A 230 8.96 3.83 12.08
N LEU A 231 8.36 3.06 12.98
CA LEU A 231 7.86 1.73 12.71
C LEU A 231 6.45 1.56 13.30
N HIS A 232 5.50 1.12 12.49
CA HIS A 232 4.16 0.75 12.92
C HIS A 232 4.02 -0.77 12.84
N VAL A 233 3.59 -1.39 13.92
CA VAL A 233 3.43 -2.84 14.05
C VAL A 233 2.04 -3.14 14.60
N GLY A 234 1.28 -3.90 13.86
CA GLY A 234 0.03 -4.47 14.32
C GLY A 234 0.12 -5.99 14.37
N ILE A 235 -0.50 -6.60 15.36
CA ILE A 235 -0.39 -8.02 15.66
C ILE A 235 -1.77 -8.63 15.82
N SER A 236 -2.02 -9.73 15.13
CA SER A 236 -3.25 -10.52 15.25
C SER A 236 -3.26 -11.36 16.53
N ARG A 237 -4.41 -11.95 16.84
CA ARG A 237 -4.49 -13.08 17.75
C ARG A 237 -3.71 -14.27 17.21
N SER A 238 -3.44 -15.23 18.10
CA SER A 238 -2.88 -16.53 17.71
C SER A 238 -4.01 -17.48 17.27
N TYR A 239 -3.81 -18.13 16.13
CA TYR A 239 -4.77 -19.05 15.52
C TYR A 239 -4.12 -20.41 15.26
N ALA A 240 -4.89 -21.49 15.42
CA ALA A 240 -4.48 -22.85 15.06
C ALA A 240 -5.01 -23.29 13.68
N ASP A 241 -6.04 -22.61 13.17
CA ASP A 241 -6.69 -22.95 11.90
C ASP A 241 -6.19 -22.04 10.77
N SER A 242 -5.52 -22.60 9.76
CA SER A 242 -5.00 -21.89 8.60
C SER A 242 -6.09 -21.14 7.79
N ALA A 243 -7.35 -21.54 7.87
CA ALA A 243 -8.46 -20.80 7.27
C ALA A 243 -8.64 -19.39 7.85
N LYS A 244 -8.07 -19.12 9.03
CA LYS A 244 -8.07 -17.81 9.68
C LYS A 244 -6.95 -16.85 9.25
N LEU A 245 -6.07 -17.27 8.32
CA LEU A 245 -4.94 -16.43 7.87
C LEU A 245 -5.38 -15.07 7.34
N GLY A 246 -6.44 -15.02 6.52
CA GLY A 246 -6.98 -13.75 6.03
C GLY A 246 -7.51 -12.85 7.15
N ALA A 247 -8.24 -13.43 8.12
CA ALA A 247 -8.73 -12.70 9.27
C ALA A 247 -7.59 -12.19 10.17
N ALA A 248 -6.58 -13.03 10.42
CA ALA A 248 -5.39 -12.65 11.17
C ALA A 248 -4.62 -11.50 10.50
N TYR A 249 -4.49 -11.55 9.18
CA TYR A 249 -3.88 -10.45 8.42
C TYR A 249 -4.66 -9.14 8.57
N LEU A 250 -5.99 -9.18 8.44
CA LEU A 250 -6.84 -7.99 8.61
C LEU A 250 -6.73 -7.41 10.02
N GLU A 251 -6.72 -8.24 11.06
CA GLU A 251 -6.50 -7.80 12.44
C GLU A 251 -5.16 -7.08 12.61
N ALA A 252 -4.09 -7.70 12.14
CA ALA A 252 -2.75 -7.12 12.21
C ALA A 252 -2.64 -5.82 11.38
N ARG A 253 -3.24 -5.80 10.19
CA ARG A 253 -3.28 -4.61 9.33
C ARG A 253 -3.99 -3.44 10.01
N GLN A 254 -5.14 -3.68 10.63
CA GLN A 254 -5.89 -2.68 11.38
C GLN A 254 -5.05 -2.07 12.51
N GLY A 255 -4.30 -2.89 13.25
CA GLY A 255 -3.39 -2.43 14.28
C GLY A 255 -2.26 -1.56 13.72
N CYS A 256 -1.60 -2.01 12.67
CA CYS A 256 -0.53 -1.28 11.99
C CYS A 256 -1.01 0.10 11.48
N ASP A 257 -2.16 0.14 10.84
CA ASP A 257 -2.71 1.35 10.22
C ASP A 257 -3.06 2.45 11.25
N ARG A 258 -3.31 2.07 12.51
CA ARG A 258 -3.48 3.02 13.62
C ARG A 258 -2.22 3.81 13.95
N GLY A 259 -1.06 3.31 13.56
CA GLY A 259 0.21 3.98 13.79
C GLY A 259 0.27 5.41 13.27
N ILE A 260 -0.45 5.74 12.17
CA ILE A 260 -0.46 7.09 11.59
C ILE A 260 -0.95 8.19 12.54
N TYR A 261 -1.71 7.83 13.58
CA TYR A 261 -2.22 8.77 14.60
C TYR A 261 -1.30 8.88 15.82
N GLN A 262 -0.16 8.15 15.82
CA GLN A 262 0.77 8.11 16.93
C GLN A 262 2.04 8.90 16.62
N SER A 263 2.51 9.66 17.62
CA SER A 263 3.75 10.45 17.50
C SER A 263 5.00 9.68 17.96
N ARG A 264 4.86 8.43 18.40
CA ARG A 264 5.98 7.62 18.92
C ARG A 264 6.76 6.98 17.77
N PRO A 265 8.09 6.82 17.90
CA PRO A 265 8.90 6.14 16.89
C PRO A 265 8.43 4.70 16.62
N LEU A 266 8.10 3.95 17.66
CA LEU A 266 7.52 2.63 17.56
C LEU A 266 6.05 2.66 18.04
N HIS A 267 5.12 2.40 17.12
CA HIS A 267 3.75 2.01 17.41
C HIS A 267 3.65 0.49 17.33
N TYR A 268 3.29 -0.14 18.44
CA TYR A 268 3.19 -1.58 18.56
C TYR A 268 1.88 -1.89 19.31
N VAL A 269 0.96 -2.59 18.64
CA VAL A 269 -0.36 -2.83 19.18
C VAL A 269 -0.87 -4.23 18.82
N THR A 270 -1.46 -4.90 19.79
CA THR A 270 -2.22 -6.13 19.57
C THR A 270 -3.68 -5.80 19.28
N ILE A 271 -4.36 -6.70 18.56
CA ILE A 271 -5.78 -6.50 18.23
C ILE A 271 -6.67 -6.38 19.48
N GLU A 272 -6.25 -6.96 20.60
CA GLU A 272 -6.99 -6.91 21.87
C GLU A 272 -6.98 -5.51 22.51
N GLU A 273 -5.94 -4.73 22.22
CA GLU A 273 -5.79 -3.33 22.64
C GLU A 273 -6.46 -2.34 21.68
N LEU A 274 -6.95 -2.82 20.55
CA LEU A 274 -7.46 -1.98 19.47
C LEU A 274 -8.89 -1.51 19.77
N ILE A 275 -9.06 -0.19 19.90
CA ILE A 275 -10.38 0.44 19.89
C ILE A 275 -10.82 0.59 18.43
N LEU A 276 -11.95 -0.01 18.05
CA LEU A 276 -12.47 0.08 16.68
C LEU A 276 -12.83 1.54 16.34
N PRO A 277 -12.49 2.02 15.13
CA PRO A 277 -12.83 3.38 14.71
C PRO A 277 -14.32 3.55 14.43
N ASP A 278 -14.76 4.80 14.45
CA ASP A 278 -16.06 5.19 13.92
C ASP A 278 -16.04 5.12 12.37
N GLN A 279 -17.03 4.47 11.76
CA GLN A 279 -17.10 4.28 10.30
C GLN A 279 -17.59 5.52 9.52
N ALA A 280 -17.76 6.66 10.18
CA ALA A 280 -18.46 7.84 9.66
C ALA A 280 -17.63 8.75 8.69
N GLY A 281 -16.54 8.26 8.09
CA GLY A 281 -15.70 9.11 7.22
C GLY A 281 -16.42 9.62 5.96
N SER A 282 -17.21 8.77 5.29
CA SER A 282 -17.94 9.14 4.07
C SER A 282 -19.11 10.10 4.31
N GLU A 283 -19.76 9.99 5.48
CA GLU A 283 -20.83 10.92 5.87
C GLU A 283 -20.30 12.34 6.06
N LEU A 284 -19.08 12.46 6.55
CA LEU A 284 -18.39 13.74 6.70
C LEU A 284 -18.15 14.42 5.34
N LEU A 285 -17.66 13.72 4.35
CA LEU A 285 -17.43 14.30 3.04
C LEU A 285 -18.73 14.84 2.40
N ALA A 286 -19.86 14.15 2.63
CA ALA A 286 -21.15 14.60 2.13
C ALA A 286 -21.53 16.00 2.63
N ALA A 287 -21.18 16.34 3.89
CA ALA A 287 -21.43 17.67 4.47
C ALA A 287 -20.59 18.79 3.83
N TYR A 288 -19.43 18.45 3.29
CA TYR A 288 -18.51 19.41 2.63
C TYR A 288 -18.66 19.46 1.11
N ARG A 289 -19.50 18.60 0.51
CA ARG A 289 -19.62 18.48 -0.95
C ARG A 289 -20.09 19.75 -1.63
N GLU A 290 -21.16 20.38 -1.15
CA GLU A 290 -21.71 21.59 -1.76
C GLU A 290 -20.74 22.77 -1.74
N PRO A 291 -20.12 23.14 -0.59
CA PRO A 291 -19.16 24.23 -0.56
C PRO A 291 -17.90 23.93 -1.38
N LEU A 292 -17.41 22.68 -1.41
CA LEU A 292 -16.28 22.28 -2.26
C LEU A 292 -16.62 22.44 -3.74
N VAL A 293 -17.79 21.98 -4.19
CA VAL A 293 -18.25 22.13 -5.59
C VAL A 293 -18.35 23.60 -5.96
N HIS A 294 -18.95 24.43 -5.09
CA HIS A 294 -19.07 25.85 -5.34
C HIS A 294 -17.69 26.52 -5.56
N ASP A 295 -16.76 26.30 -4.65
CA ASP A 295 -15.43 26.90 -4.72
C ASP A 295 -14.58 26.33 -5.89
N LEU A 296 -14.76 25.07 -6.26
CA LEU A 296 -14.15 24.47 -7.45
C LEU A 296 -14.64 25.11 -8.73
N GLN A 297 -15.96 25.32 -8.87
CA GLN A 297 -16.57 25.94 -10.06
C GLN A 297 -16.04 27.34 -10.34
N ILE A 298 -15.80 28.14 -9.29
CA ILE A 298 -15.25 29.51 -9.41
C ILE A 298 -13.73 29.56 -9.29
N LEU A 299 -13.08 28.39 -9.16
CA LEU A 299 -11.64 28.23 -8.97
C LEU A 299 -11.09 29.05 -7.78
N ASN A 300 -11.83 29.08 -6.68
CA ASN A 300 -11.40 29.68 -5.41
C ASN A 300 -10.49 28.69 -4.67
N VAL A 301 -9.21 28.69 -5.03
CA VAL A 301 -8.23 27.70 -4.51
C VAL A 301 -8.15 27.75 -2.99
N GLU A 302 -8.09 28.96 -2.42
CA GLU A 302 -7.99 29.17 -0.97
C GLU A 302 -9.21 28.61 -0.23
N GLY A 303 -10.41 28.79 -0.78
CA GLY A 303 -11.65 28.22 -0.24
C GLY A 303 -11.65 26.72 -0.28
N VAL A 304 -11.29 26.11 -1.43
CA VAL A 304 -11.20 24.65 -1.57
C VAL A 304 -10.23 24.06 -0.54
N LEU A 305 -9.03 24.63 -0.41
CA LEU A 305 -8.03 24.14 0.55
C LEU A 305 -8.50 24.29 2.00
N SER A 306 -9.18 25.40 2.33
CA SER A 306 -9.77 25.60 3.66
C SER A 306 -10.80 24.52 4.01
N TRP A 307 -11.65 24.12 3.05
CA TRP A 307 -12.61 23.04 3.26
C TRP A 307 -11.93 21.68 3.42
N ILE A 308 -10.86 21.40 2.65
CA ILE A 308 -10.07 20.17 2.80
C ILE A 308 -9.42 20.12 4.19
N HIS A 309 -8.76 21.20 4.63
CA HIS A 309 -8.17 21.26 5.98
C HIS A 309 -9.20 21.03 7.08
N LYS A 310 -10.38 21.64 6.95
CA LYS A 310 -11.46 21.46 7.91
C LYS A 310 -11.95 20.01 7.96
N LEU A 311 -12.11 19.38 6.79
CA LEU A 311 -12.48 17.97 6.70
C LEU A 311 -11.43 17.07 7.40
N PHE A 312 -10.14 17.28 7.11
CA PHE A 312 -9.07 16.51 7.75
C PHE A 312 -9.01 16.75 9.27
N SER A 313 -9.23 17.97 9.73
CA SER A 313 -9.28 18.28 11.16
C SER A 313 -10.43 17.57 11.91
N GLU A 314 -11.53 17.25 11.22
CA GLU A 314 -12.65 16.49 11.76
C GLU A 314 -12.44 14.96 11.63
N LEU A 315 -11.64 14.50 10.65
CA LEU A 315 -11.28 13.09 10.50
C LEU A 315 -10.25 12.63 11.54
N ALA A 316 -9.29 13.49 11.91
CA ALA A 316 -8.21 13.15 12.82
C ALA A 316 -8.68 12.57 14.18
N PRO A 317 -9.61 13.19 14.92
CA PRO A 317 -10.07 12.67 16.21
C PRO A 317 -10.90 11.38 16.09
N ARG A 318 -11.44 11.07 14.91
CA ARG A 318 -12.20 9.84 14.63
C ARG A 318 -11.31 8.64 14.34
N THR A 319 -10.02 8.87 14.18
CA THR A 319 -9.02 7.83 13.89
C THR A 319 -9.42 6.88 12.74
N VAL A 320 -9.94 7.45 11.66
CA VAL A 320 -10.42 6.74 10.48
C VAL A 320 -9.29 5.92 9.83
N TYR A 321 -9.58 4.74 9.26
CA TYR A 321 -8.56 3.94 8.60
C TYR A 321 -7.94 4.66 7.39
N PRO A 322 -6.62 4.48 7.12
CA PRO A 322 -5.96 5.08 5.98
C PRO A 322 -6.64 4.83 4.64
N GLU A 323 -7.20 3.63 4.43
CA GLU A 323 -7.95 3.28 3.21
C GLU A 323 -9.19 4.16 3.01
N GLU A 324 -9.87 4.50 4.09
CA GLU A 324 -11.01 5.41 4.06
C GLU A 324 -10.57 6.84 3.73
N ILE A 325 -9.43 7.29 4.29
CA ILE A 325 -8.85 8.60 3.97
C ILE A 325 -8.47 8.65 2.48
N LEU A 326 -7.84 7.61 1.95
CA LEU A 326 -7.51 7.50 0.53
C LEU A 326 -8.76 7.54 -0.35
N ARG A 327 -9.84 6.87 0.08
CA ARG A 327 -11.13 6.92 -0.61
C ARG A 327 -11.70 8.35 -0.65
N ILE A 328 -11.67 9.06 0.48
CA ILE A 328 -12.10 10.45 0.57
C ILE A 328 -11.25 11.34 -0.35
N CYS A 329 -9.93 11.20 -0.34
CA CYS A 329 -9.04 11.92 -1.23
C CYS A 329 -9.35 11.67 -2.71
N ARG A 330 -9.66 10.42 -3.06
CA ARG A 330 -10.07 10.03 -4.42
C ARG A 330 -11.39 10.69 -4.82
N GLU A 331 -12.39 10.65 -3.95
CA GLU A 331 -13.70 11.29 -4.20
C GLU A 331 -13.57 12.80 -4.38
N ILE A 332 -12.74 13.48 -3.58
CA ILE A 332 -12.44 14.93 -3.77
C ILE A 332 -11.76 15.15 -5.13
N GLY A 333 -10.83 14.29 -5.52
CA GLY A 333 -10.20 14.36 -6.84
C GLY A 333 -11.18 14.14 -8.00
N GLU A 334 -12.18 13.28 -7.82
CA GLU A 334 -13.26 13.07 -8.81
C GLU A 334 -14.21 14.24 -8.90
N LEU A 335 -14.56 14.86 -7.77
CA LEU A 335 -15.32 16.12 -7.77
C LEU A 335 -14.58 17.21 -8.53
N ALA A 336 -13.28 17.37 -8.26
CA ALA A 336 -12.48 18.38 -8.98
C ALA A 336 -12.40 18.10 -10.49
N ARG A 337 -12.30 16.83 -10.91
CA ARG A 337 -12.33 16.45 -12.34
C ARG A 337 -13.67 16.73 -13.01
N HIS A 338 -14.74 16.57 -12.27
CA HIS A 338 -16.09 16.85 -12.79
C HIS A 338 -16.35 18.34 -12.94
N GLU A 339 -15.97 19.13 -11.93
CA GLU A 339 -16.28 20.57 -11.89
C GLU A 339 -15.25 21.44 -12.65
N VAL A 340 -14.00 20.96 -12.80
CA VAL A 340 -12.92 21.68 -13.48
C VAL A 340 -12.35 20.79 -14.60
N PRO A 341 -12.82 20.92 -15.85
CA PRO A 341 -12.44 20.01 -16.95
C PRO A 341 -10.92 19.89 -17.17
N GLU A 342 -10.18 21.00 -16.99
CA GLU A 342 -8.72 21.03 -17.15
C GLU A 342 -7.98 20.25 -16.07
N PHE A 343 -8.62 19.98 -14.94
CA PHE A 343 -8.06 19.20 -13.84
C PHE A 343 -7.65 17.80 -14.32
N SER A 344 -8.40 17.20 -15.24
CA SER A 344 -8.05 15.92 -15.86
C SER A 344 -6.71 15.94 -16.61
N GLY A 345 -6.34 17.05 -17.23
CA GLY A 345 -5.06 17.22 -17.93
C GLY A 345 -3.89 17.47 -16.98
N ALA A 346 -4.08 18.30 -15.96
CA ALA A 346 -3.08 18.59 -14.93
C ALA A 346 -2.84 17.37 -14.03
N TYR A 347 -3.90 16.61 -13.74
CA TYR A 347 -3.86 15.43 -12.86
C TYR A 347 -3.39 14.16 -13.57
N ARG A 348 -3.62 13.99 -14.91
CA ARG A 348 -3.13 12.83 -15.69
C ARG A 348 -1.61 12.79 -15.87
N LYS A 349 -0.89 13.89 -15.77
CA LYS A 349 0.56 13.96 -15.99
C LYS A 349 1.40 13.39 -14.84
N GLY A 350 0.81 12.63 -13.90
CA GLY A 350 1.56 11.87 -12.92
C GLY A 350 1.04 11.93 -11.48
N ILE A 351 -0.16 12.45 -11.21
CA ILE A 351 -0.57 12.72 -9.83
C ILE A 351 -1.46 11.61 -9.23
N THR A 352 -2.36 10.94 -9.97
CA THR A 352 -3.32 10.00 -9.36
C THR A 352 -2.71 8.74 -8.76
N ALA A 353 -2.07 7.90 -9.56
CA ALA A 353 -1.45 6.68 -9.03
C ALA A 353 -0.23 6.99 -8.16
N SER A 354 0.55 8.03 -8.55
CA SER A 354 1.69 8.50 -7.77
C SER A 354 1.28 9.13 -6.43
N LEU A 355 0.16 9.86 -6.36
CA LEU A 355 -0.32 10.46 -5.11
C LEU A 355 -0.84 9.40 -4.14
N GLU A 356 -1.65 8.44 -4.61
CA GLU A 356 -2.12 7.33 -3.77
C GLU A 356 -0.94 6.55 -3.21
N GLU A 357 0.06 6.22 -4.04
CA GLU A 357 1.27 5.55 -3.60
C GLU A 357 2.09 6.39 -2.58
N GLN A 358 2.14 7.72 -2.76
CA GLN A 358 2.80 8.62 -1.81
C GLN A 358 2.05 8.69 -0.48
N LEU A 359 0.72 8.85 -0.53
CA LEU A 359 -0.13 8.88 0.67
C LEU A 359 -0.06 7.56 1.45
N GLU A 360 -0.01 6.44 0.76
CA GLU A 360 0.17 5.14 1.38
C GLU A 360 1.52 4.97 2.10
N LYS A 361 2.55 5.70 1.69
CA LYS A 361 3.88 5.69 2.34
C LYS A 361 3.94 6.57 3.59
N CYS A 362 3.00 7.51 3.76
CA CYS A 362 3.00 8.41 4.91
C CYS A 362 2.94 7.65 6.24
N MET A 363 3.76 8.08 7.19
CA MET A 363 3.85 7.50 8.54
C MET A 363 3.07 8.30 9.57
N ALA A 364 2.47 9.43 9.20
CA ALA A 364 1.63 10.24 10.07
C ALA A 364 0.42 10.78 9.32
N PHE A 365 -0.69 10.95 10.02
CA PHE A 365 -1.91 11.54 9.46
C PHE A 365 -1.66 12.96 8.92
N ALA A 366 -0.89 13.77 9.65
CA ALA A 366 -0.53 15.11 9.20
C ALA A 366 0.29 15.11 7.89
N GLU A 367 1.14 14.10 7.68
CA GLU A 367 1.88 13.93 6.42
C GLU A 367 0.94 13.61 5.26
N MET A 368 -0.09 12.77 5.49
CA MET A 368 -1.10 12.48 4.47
C MET A 368 -1.87 13.73 4.09
N GLU A 369 -2.28 14.54 5.07
CA GLU A 369 -2.95 15.82 4.85
C GLU A 369 -2.06 16.77 4.03
N GLU A 370 -0.82 17.00 4.46
CA GLU A 370 0.12 17.91 3.80
C GLU A 370 0.41 17.48 2.35
N GLN A 371 0.66 16.21 2.10
CA GLN A 371 0.90 15.67 0.76
C GLN A 371 -0.33 15.84 -0.15
N PHE A 372 -1.52 15.53 0.36
CA PHE A 372 -2.75 15.70 -0.41
C PHE A 372 -3.01 17.16 -0.73
N VAL A 373 -3.00 18.03 0.28
CA VAL A 373 -3.25 19.48 0.15
C VAL A 373 -2.23 20.13 -0.80
N SER A 374 -0.94 19.82 -0.63
CA SER A 374 0.12 20.36 -1.48
C SER A 374 -0.04 19.96 -2.95
N SER A 375 -0.29 18.67 -3.21
CA SER A 375 -0.50 18.16 -4.57
C SER A 375 -1.75 18.76 -5.21
N PHE A 376 -2.83 18.85 -4.45
CA PHE A 376 -4.11 19.40 -4.90
C PHE A 376 -4.01 20.92 -5.18
N ALA A 377 -3.35 21.66 -4.27
CA ALA A 377 -3.04 23.08 -4.43
C ALA A 377 -2.20 23.35 -5.68
N SER A 378 -1.17 22.54 -5.89
CA SER A 378 -0.30 22.67 -7.09
C SER A 378 -1.10 22.50 -8.38
N ALA A 379 -1.97 21.48 -8.44
CA ALA A 379 -2.82 21.25 -9.61
C ALA A 379 -3.78 22.40 -9.88
N LEU A 380 -4.51 22.88 -8.86
CA LEU A 380 -5.46 23.98 -9.00
C LEU A 380 -4.76 25.32 -9.34
N ASN A 381 -3.61 25.60 -8.72
CA ASN A 381 -2.84 26.81 -9.02
C ASN A 381 -2.28 26.80 -10.44
N SER A 382 -1.82 25.65 -10.94
CA SER A 382 -1.39 25.52 -12.34
C SER A 382 -2.52 25.86 -13.32
N ILE A 383 -3.73 25.36 -13.04
CA ILE A 383 -4.92 25.65 -13.84
C ILE A 383 -5.28 27.14 -13.73
N ARG A 384 -5.26 27.71 -12.52
CA ARG A 384 -5.52 29.14 -12.29
C ARG A 384 -4.56 30.02 -13.08
N THR A 385 -3.26 29.73 -13.03
CA THR A 385 -2.24 30.48 -13.78
C THR A 385 -2.47 30.36 -15.27
N HIS A 386 -2.72 29.17 -15.79
CA HIS A 386 -2.99 28.95 -17.21
C HIS A 386 -4.27 29.72 -17.67
N ARG A 387 -5.35 29.68 -16.85
CA ARG A 387 -6.55 30.47 -17.12
C ARG A 387 -6.29 32.01 -17.11
N LEU A 388 -5.44 32.46 -16.18
CA LEU A 388 -5.06 33.91 -16.13
C LEU A 388 -4.24 34.30 -17.35
N GLU A 389 -3.30 33.48 -17.80
CA GLU A 389 -2.55 33.71 -19.04
C GLU A 389 -3.47 33.77 -20.28
N MET A 390 -4.49 32.90 -20.30
CA MET A 390 -5.49 32.87 -21.37
C MET A 390 -6.59 33.90 -21.18
N SER A 391 -6.78 34.51 -20.00
CA SER A 391 -7.93 35.35 -19.65
C SER A 391 -7.99 36.65 -20.42
N GLY A 392 -6.87 37.33 -20.60
CA GLY A 392 -6.82 38.55 -21.41
C GLY A 392 -7.29 38.29 -22.85
N THR A 393 -6.91 37.14 -23.42
CA THR A 393 -7.38 36.72 -24.75
C THR A 393 -8.83 36.25 -24.74
N ALA A 394 -9.30 35.64 -23.65
CA ALA A 394 -10.67 35.14 -23.52
C ALA A 394 -11.68 36.27 -23.44
N VAL A 395 -11.47 37.25 -22.55
CA VAL A 395 -12.37 38.43 -22.44
C VAL A 395 -12.37 39.24 -23.71
N GLU A 396 -11.21 39.47 -24.35
CA GLU A 396 -11.14 40.15 -25.64
C GLU A 396 -11.81 39.36 -26.78
N THR A 397 -11.74 38.05 -26.77
CA THR A 397 -12.45 37.18 -27.71
C THR A 397 -13.96 37.30 -27.55
N ILE A 398 -14.45 37.28 -26.29
CA ILE A 398 -15.87 37.49 -25.99
C ILE A 398 -16.35 38.90 -26.38
N LYS A 399 -15.57 39.93 -26.08
CA LYS A 399 -15.90 41.34 -26.51
C LYS A 399 -15.98 41.43 -28.03
N ARG A 400 -15.04 40.86 -28.77
CA ARG A 400 -15.08 40.84 -30.25
C ARG A 400 -16.30 40.10 -30.76
N TRP A 401 -16.60 38.92 -30.19
CA TRP A 401 -17.77 38.15 -30.58
C TRP A 401 -19.07 38.90 -30.31
N ILE A 402 -19.26 39.51 -29.13
CA ILE A 402 -20.42 40.34 -28.80
C ILE A 402 -20.54 41.51 -29.75
N SER A 403 -19.43 42.16 -30.08
CA SER A 403 -19.43 43.31 -31.00
C SER A 403 -19.83 42.95 -32.44
N ALA A 404 -19.50 41.74 -32.89
CA ALA A 404 -19.85 41.21 -34.20
C ALA A 404 -21.26 40.63 -34.26
N ASN A 405 -21.74 40.05 -33.14
CA ASN A 405 -23.01 39.32 -33.05
C ASN A 405 -24.00 39.91 -32.03
N TYR A 406 -23.96 41.23 -31.86
CA TYR A 406 -24.73 41.96 -30.83
C TYR A 406 -26.25 41.77 -30.94
N ASN A 407 -26.79 41.48 -32.14
CA ASN A 407 -28.21 41.26 -32.39
C ASN A 407 -28.66 39.82 -32.12
N GLN A 408 -27.74 38.89 -31.89
CA GLN A 408 -28.05 37.50 -31.59
C GLN A 408 -28.24 37.27 -30.10
N HIS A 409 -28.99 36.25 -29.76
CA HIS A 409 -29.08 35.77 -28.36
C HIS A 409 -27.79 35.05 -27.99
N ALA A 410 -27.01 35.62 -27.06
CA ALA A 410 -25.83 34.98 -26.54
C ALA A 410 -26.16 34.39 -25.15
N ASP A 411 -26.17 33.09 -25.09
CA ASP A 411 -26.24 32.32 -23.83
C ASP A 411 -24.87 32.25 -23.19
N LEU A 412 -24.83 32.39 -21.85
CA LEU A 412 -23.57 32.33 -21.08
C LEU A 412 -22.85 30.99 -21.27
N ASN A 413 -23.57 29.89 -21.41
CA ASN A 413 -22.97 28.56 -21.65
C ASN A 413 -22.28 28.54 -23.02
N THR A 414 -22.90 29.06 -24.04
CA THR A 414 -22.33 29.16 -25.40
C THR A 414 -21.05 29.99 -25.40
N LEU A 415 -21.07 31.17 -24.76
CA LEU A 415 -19.90 32.05 -24.67
C LEU A 415 -18.77 31.39 -23.87
N ALA A 416 -19.08 30.74 -22.77
CA ALA A 416 -18.11 30.00 -21.96
C ALA A 416 -17.46 28.86 -22.75
N GLY A 417 -18.26 28.12 -23.54
CA GLY A 417 -17.76 27.07 -24.42
C GLY A 417 -16.78 27.55 -25.48
N MET A 418 -16.99 28.77 -26.03
CA MET A 418 -16.06 29.35 -27.03
C MET A 418 -14.66 29.63 -26.50
N VAL A 419 -14.54 29.88 -25.22
CA VAL A 419 -13.25 30.21 -24.56
C VAL A 419 -12.81 29.12 -23.60
N TYR A 420 -13.44 27.94 -23.63
CA TYR A 420 -13.14 26.76 -22.79
C TYR A 420 -13.18 27.05 -21.29
N LEU A 421 -14.09 27.93 -20.84
CA LEU A 421 -14.30 28.30 -19.45
C LEU A 421 -15.65 27.77 -18.94
N THR A 422 -15.77 27.62 -17.60
CA THR A 422 -17.11 27.41 -17.01
C THR A 422 -17.92 28.70 -17.03
N PRO A 423 -19.26 28.64 -17.14
CA PRO A 423 -20.11 29.84 -17.12
C PRO A 423 -19.89 30.70 -15.89
N SER A 424 -19.80 30.09 -14.73
CA SER A 424 -19.57 30.80 -13.46
C SER A 424 -18.23 31.56 -13.45
N TYR A 425 -17.17 30.91 -13.94
CA TYR A 425 -15.86 31.53 -14.01
C TYR A 425 -15.79 32.65 -15.05
N LEU A 426 -16.34 32.43 -16.24
CA LEU A 426 -16.42 33.48 -17.27
C LEU A 426 -17.17 34.74 -16.75
N SER A 427 -18.29 34.52 -16.06
CA SER A 427 -19.08 35.68 -15.50
C SER A 427 -18.26 36.47 -14.49
N LYS A 428 -17.54 35.80 -13.59
CA LYS A 428 -16.67 36.47 -12.60
C LYS A 428 -15.50 37.18 -13.27
N LEU A 429 -14.81 36.54 -14.18
CA LEU A 429 -13.66 37.04 -14.91
C LEU A 429 -14.04 38.29 -15.73
N PHE A 430 -15.14 38.22 -16.52
CA PHE A 430 -15.60 39.32 -17.36
C PHE A 430 -15.96 40.54 -16.53
N ARG A 431 -16.63 40.34 -15.38
CA ARG A 431 -16.95 41.43 -14.45
C ARG A 431 -15.71 42.05 -13.82
N GLN A 432 -14.72 41.24 -13.50
CA GLN A 432 -13.47 41.68 -12.88
C GLN A 432 -12.65 42.55 -13.86
N GLU A 433 -12.58 42.15 -15.13
CA GLU A 433 -11.80 42.89 -16.15
C GLU A 433 -12.54 44.09 -16.76
N THR A 434 -13.87 44.03 -16.88
CA THR A 434 -14.64 45.06 -17.56
C THR A 434 -15.41 45.99 -16.59
N GLY A 435 -15.56 45.54 -15.33
CA GLY A 435 -16.43 46.22 -14.36
C GLY A 435 -17.94 45.97 -14.57
N LEU A 436 -18.33 45.28 -15.65
CA LEU A 436 -19.72 45.09 -16.08
C LEU A 436 -20.07 43.60 -16.09
N THR A 437 -21.34 43.26 -15.87
CA THR A 437 -21.81 41.93 -16.20
C THR A 437 -21.86 41.75 -17.72
N LEU A 438 -21.77 40.48 -18.19
CA LEU A 438 -21.92 40.15 -19.62
C LEU A 438 -23.24 40.75 -20.22
N THR A 439 -24.33 40.66 -19.45
CA THR A 439 -25.63 41.20 -19.85
C THR A 439 -25.60 42.70 -19.96
N ASP A 440 -25.02 43.41 -18.99
CA ASP A 440 -24.91 44.87 -19.02
C ASP A 440 -24.03 45.34 -20.18
N TYR A 441 -22.92 44.66 -20.45
CA TYR A 441 -22.05 44.96 -21.59
C TYR A 441 -22.76 44.77 -22.93
N MET A 442 -23.54 43.66 -23.08
CA MET A 442 -24.37 43.48 -24.29
C MET A 442 -25.40 44.58 -24.46
N ILE A 443 -26.07 44.99 -23.38
CA ILE A 443 -27.02 46.10 -23.40
C ILE A 443 -26.30 47.38 -23.88
N GLU A 444 -25.13 47.66 -23.32
CA GLU A 444 -24.36 48.85 -23.71
C GLU A 444 -24.02 48.87 -25.23
N ILE A 445 -23.52 47.75 -25.75
CA ILE A 445 -23.17 47.60 -27.17
C ILE A 445 -24.42 47.79 -28.05
N ARG A 446 -25.53 47.14 -27.71
CA ARG A 446 -26.79 47.21 -28.45
C ARG A 446 -27.33 48.64 -28.45
N ILE A 447 -27.33 49.32 -27.32
CA ILE A 447 -27.78 50.73 -27.21
C ILE A 447 -26.85 51.64 -27.99
N ARG A 448 -25.53 51.42 -27.94
CA ARG A 448 -24.57 52.22 -28.77
C ARG A 448 -24.84 52.05 -30.27
N LYS A 449 -25.11 50.81 -30.72
CA LYS A 449 -25.50 50.56 -32.12
C LYS A 449 -26.85 51.17 -32.47
N ALA A 450 -27.83 51.07 -31.56
CA ALA A 450 -29.13 51.75 -31.75
C ALA A 450 -28.98 53.27 -31.92
N LYS A 451 -28.13 53.94 -31.12
CA LYS A 451 -27.83 55.38 -31.27
C LYS A 451 -27.23 55.68 -32.63
N LEU A 452 -26.34 54.86 -33.16
CA LEU A 452 -25.75 55.03 -34.48
C LEU A 452 -26.79 54.90 -35.60
N LEU A 453 -27.70 53.92 -35.52
CA LEU A 453 -28.76 53.70 -36.48
C LEU A 453 -29.79 54.85 -36.44
N LEU A 454 -30.15 55.33 -35.24
CA LEU A 454 -31.06 56.50 -35.07
C LEU A 454 -30.50 57.77 -35.71
N LYS A 455 -29.16 57.91 -35.72
CA LYS A 455 -28.49 59.10 -36.33
C LYS A 455 -28.27 58.94 -37.83
N ASN A 456 -27.85 57.78 -38.30
CA ASN A 456 -27.35 57.55 -39.66
C ASN A 456 -28.36 56.93 -40.61
N ALA A 457 -29.53 56.46 -40.11
CA ALA A 457 -30.59 55.87 -40.92
C ALA A 457 -31.96 56.53 -40.61
N PRO A 458 -32.20 57.73 -41.08
CA PRO A 458 -33.42 58.50 -40.76
C PRO A 458 -34.69 57.83 -41.25
N ASP A 459 -34.62 56.97 -42.26
CA ASP A 459 -35.78 56.29 -42.85
C ASP A 459 -36.28 55.11 -42.07
N LEU A 460 -35.41 54.52 -41.21
CA LEU A 460 -35.76 53.33 -40.37
C LEU A 460 -36.74 53.79 -39.27
N LYS A 461 -37.76 52.90 -39.07
CA LYS A 461 -38.70 53.09 -37.96
C LYS A 461 -38.08 52.54 -36.64
N ILE A 462 -38.54 53.10 -35.52
CA ILE A 462 -38.00 52.73 -34.19
C ILE A 462 -38.09 51.27 -33.91
N HIS A 463 -39.17 50.56 -34.30
CA HIS A 463 -39.34 49.18 -34.10
C HIS A 463 -38.38 48.32 -34.96
N GLU A 464 -38.07 48.79 -36.19
CA GLU A 464 -37.08 48.16 -37.06
C GLU A 464 -35.68 48.28 -36.46
N ILE A 465 -35.32 49.45 -35.93
CA ILE A 465 -34.05 49.64 -35.22
C ILE A 465 -33.96 48.75 -33.97
N GLY A 466 -35.09 48.61 -33.20
CA GLY A 466 -35.15 47.70 -32.05
C GLY A 466 -34.87 46.27 -32.44
N SER A 467 -35.53 45.80 -33.50
CA SER A 467 -35.30 44.44 -34.02
C SER A 467 -33.89 44.25 -34.54
N GLU A 468 -33.32 45.20 -35.26
CA GLU A 468 -31.95 45.16 -35.81
C GLU A 468 -30.88 45.03 -34.70
N VAL A 469 -31.11 45.68 -33.55
CA VAL A 469 -30.18 45.61 -32.44
C VAL A 469 -30.47 44.46 -31.45
N GLY A 470 -31.37 43.54 -31.80
CA GLY A 470 -31.66 42.34 -31.03
C GLY A 470 -32.71 42.53 -29.93
N TYR A 471 -33.61 43.50 -30.07
CA TYR A 471 -34.79 43.68 -29.23
C TYR A 471 -36.07 43.67 -30.09
N PRO A 472 -36.65 42.48 -30.34
CA PRO A 472 -37.82 42.32 -31.19
C PRO A 472 -39.10 42.94 -30.59
N ASP A 473 -39.17 43.11 -29.26
CA ASP A 473 -40.27 43.79 -28.57
C ASP A 473 -40.02 45.32 -28.53
N PRO A 474 -40.82 46.14 -29.26
CA PRO A 474 -40.65 47.58 -29.30
C PRO A 474 -40.93 48.29 -27.95
N ALA A 475 -41.82 47.69 -27.12
CA ALA A 475 -42.15 48.29 -25.84
C ALA A 475 -40.98 48.13 -24.85
N TYR A 476 -40.38 46.94 -24.85
CA TYR A 476 -39.17 46.66 -24.05
C TYR A 476 -37.99 47.49 -24.52
N PHE A 477 -37.75 47.59 -25.84
CA PHE A 477 -36.69 48.43 -26.40
C PHE A 477 -36.81 49.85 -25.95
N ASN A 478 -37.98 50.46 -26.10
CA ASN A 478 -38.23 51.86 -25.71
C ASN A 478 -37.98 52.15 -24.25
N LYS A 479 -38.43 51.22 -23.36
CA LYS A 479 -38.22 51.29 -21.91
C LYS A 479 -36.73 51.16 -21.54
N LEU A 480 -36.03 50.20 -22.16
CA LEU A 480 -34.62 49.96 -21.91
C LEU A 480 -33.74 51.10 -22.41
N PHE A 481 -34.00 51.60 -23.63
CA PHE A 481 -33.28 52.73 -24.22
C PHE A 481 -33.44 53.99 -23.35
N LYS A 482 -34.68 54.30 -22.92
CA LYS A 482 -34.93 55.43 -22.00
C LYS A 482 -34.21 55.26 -20.68
N LYS A 483 -34.17 54.02 -20.12
CA LYS A 483 -33.46 53.75 -18.89
C LYS A 483 -31.95 53.99 -18.98
N VAL A 484 -31.34 53.61 -20.12
CA VAL A 484 -29.88 53.73 -20.33
C VAL A 484 -29.43 55.09 -20.82
N VAL A 485 -30.26 55.76 -21.67
CA VAL A 485 -29.89 57.01 -22.36
C VAL A 485 -30.52 58.25 -21.71
N GLY A 486 -31.58 58.07 -20.91
CA GLY A 486 -32.31 59.13 -20.25
C GLY A 486 -33.49 59.69 -21.07
N VAL A 487 -33.48 59.47 -22.39
CA VAL A 487 -34.53 59.95 -23.32
C VAL A 487 -35.07 58.82 -24.17
N THR A 488 -36.26 58.91 -24.73
CA THR A 488 -36.83 57.89 -25.62
C THR A 488 -36.08 57.83 -26.95
N PRO A 489 -36.12 56.69 -27.70
CA PRO A 489 -35.50 56.59 -29.03
C PRO A 489 -36.03 57.66 -29.99
N ASN A 490 -37.33 58.02 -29.94
CA ASN A 490 -37.92 59.13 -30.75
C ASN A 490 -37.36 60.49 -30.42
N GLU A 491 -37.25 60.81 -29.13
CA GLU A 491 -36.65 62.09 -28.68
C GLU A 491 -35.17 62.15 -29.09
N TYR A 492 -34.42 61.05 -28.92
CA TYR A 492 -33.01 60.94 -29.31
C TYR A 492 -32.85 61.19 -30.83
N LYS A 493 -33.69 60.59 -31.67
CA LYS A 493 -33.68 60.73 -33.12
C LYS A 493 -33.89 62.18 -33.52
N ARG A 494 -34.87 62.87 -32.91
CA ARG A 494 -35.13 64.31 -33.14
C ARG A 494 -33.96 65.19 -32.75
N ILE A 495 -33.32 64.94 -31.60
CA ILE A 495 -32.16 65.71 -31.12
C ILE A 495 -30.93 65.49 -32.00
N SER A 496 -30.77 64.34 -32.59
CA SER A 496 -29.60 63.92 -33.39
C SER A 496 -29.76 64.34 -34.89
N SER A 497 -30.94 64.76 -35.34
CA SER A 497 -31.25 65.17 -36.74
C SER A 497 -31.16 66.67 -36.94
N VAL A 498 -30.79 67.41 -35.88
CA VAL A 498 -30.48 68.83 -35.90
C VAL A 498 -28.97 69.00 -35.86
#